data_458118471b4316a409d7db06de133a45
#
_entry.id   458118471b4316a409d7db06de133a45
#
_cell.length_a   1.000
_cell.length_b   1.000
_cell.length_c   1.000
_cell.angle_alpha   90.00
_cell.angle_beta   90.00
_cell.angle_gamma   90.00
#
_symmetry.space_group_name_H-M   'P 1'
#
loop_
_entity.id
_entity.type
_entity.pdbx_description
1 polymer ?
#
loop_
_entity_poly.entity_id
_entity_poly.type
_entity_poly.pdbx_seq_one_letter_code
_entity_poly.pdbx_strand_id
1 'polypeptide(L)'
;MSEHPKIQIRRHSDRQVHDDVAINQLLDSEYVAHVGFIDPDTQTPYVIPMGFARDNSRILLHGSTGSRLMMLIAQGVELCVSVTKLNAIVVARSAFNSSMNYESVMIFGKALILENDEKELALERITSKLVPGLWKYARPMTKKESAATIIAELSLEKVSAKS
;
A
#
# COMPACT_ATOMS: atom_id res chain seq x y z
N MET A 1 6.88 -10.53 22.02
CA MET A 1 6.03 -9.35 22.34
C MET A 1 6.27 -8.34 21.23
N SER A 2 5.25 -8.01 20.42
CA SER A 2 5.44 -7.02 19.36
C SER A 2 5.65 -5.65 19.99
N GLU A 3 6.73 -4.98 19.64
CA GLU A 3 7.11 -3.65 20.14
C GLU A 3 6.14 -2.53 19.74
N HIS A 4 5.08 -2.82 18.99
CA HIS A 4 4.12 -1.84 18.50
C HIS A 4 2.69 -2.14 18.95
N PRO A 5 2.28 -1.73 20.16
CA PRO A 5 0.90 -1.91 20.64
C PRO A 5 -0.16 -1.21 19.78
N LYS A 6 0.25 -0.34 18.83
CA LYS A 6 -0.63 0.38 17.92
C LYS A 6 -1.17 -0.47 16.75
N ILE A 7 -0.59 -1.63 16.49
CA ILE A 7 -0.99 -2.52 15.37
C ILE A 7 -2.20 -3.39 15.77
N GLN A 8 -2.46 -3.56 17.06
CA GLN A 8 -3.60 -4.33 17.52
C GLN A 8 -4.91 -3.55 17.36
N ILE A 9 -5.90 -4.20 16.76
CA ILE A 9 -7.26 -3.68 16.67
C ILE A 9 -7.89 -3.75 18.07
N ARG A 10 -8.20 -2.59 18.66
CA ARG A 10 -8.78 -2.50 20.01
C ARG A 10 -10.30 -2.63 19.99
N ARG A 11 -10.97 -2.05 18.99
CA ARG A 11 -12.44 -2.11 18.86
C ARG A 11 -12.82 -3.18 17.85
N HIS A 12 -13.71 -4.10 18.25
CA HIS A 12 -14.07 -5.26 17.43
C HIS A 12 -12.86 -6.10 17.07
N SER A 13 -12.10 -6.52 18.08
CA SER A 13 -10.93 -7.39 17.92
C SER A 13 -11.27 -8.78 17.36
N ASP A 14 -12.54 -9.18 17.52
CA ASP A 14 -13.16 -10.34 16.89
C ASP A 14 -13.13 -10.31 15.35
N ARG A 15 -12.99 -9.12 14.77
CA ARG A 15 -12.88 -8.90 13.32
C ARG A 15 -11.43 -8.78 12.84
N GLN A 16 -10.46 -8.93 13.71
CA GLN A 16 -9.05 -8.88 13.31
C GLN A 16 -8.72 -10.13 12.49
N VAL A 17 -8.11 -9.91 11.32
CA VAL A 17 -7.64 -10.95 10.42
C VAL A 17 -6.16 -11.18 10.67
N HIS A 18 -5.81 -12.43 11.00
CA HIS A 18 -4.44 -12.88 11.23
C HIS A 18 -3.94 -13.83 10.12
N ASP A 19 -4.82 -14.19 9.20
CA ASP A 19 -4.51 -15.11 8.10
C ASP A 19 -3.81 -14.34 6.97
N ASP A 20 -2.57 -14.68 6.71
CA ASP A 20 -1.77 -14.09 5.64
C ASP A 20 -2.40 -14.30 4.25
N VAL A 21 -3.12 -15.41 4.05
CA VAL A 21 -3.80 -15.69 2.77
C VAL A 21 -4.90 -14.66 2.54
N ALA A 22 -5.73 -14.38 3.55
CA ALA A 22 -6.80 -13.38 3.46
C ALA A 22 -6.24 -11.97 3.26
N ILE A 23 -5.17 -11.60 3.97
CA ILE A 23 -4.46 -10.33 3.80
C ILE A 23 -3.94 -10.18 2.36
N ASN A 24 -3.27 -11.22 1.86
CA ASN A 24 -2.72 -11.22 0.52
C ASN A 24 -3.81 -11.12 -0.56
N GLN A 25 -4.93 -11.85 -0.39
CA GLN A 25 -6.06 -11.77 -1.31
C GLN A 25 -6.66 -10.36 -1.38
N LEU A 26 -6.81 -9.69 -0.24
CA LEU A 26 -7.27 -8.31 -0.22
C LEU A 26 -6.29 -7.38 -0.96
N LEU A 27 -5.01 -7.47 -0.66
CA LEU A 27 -3.98 -6.65 -1.31
C LEU A 27 -3.90 -6.92 -2.82
N ASP A 28 -4.14 -8.16 -3.25
CA ASP A 28 -4.12 -8.54 -4.67
C ASP A 28 -5.38 -8.07 -5.43
N SER A 29 -6.53 -7.97 -4.74
CA SER A 29 -7.79 -7.55 -5.35
C SER A 29 -7.90 -6.04 -5.58
N GLU A 30 -7.17 -5.22 -4.80
CA GLU A 30 -7.30 -3.78 -4.83
C GLU A 30 -6.14 -3.10 -5.58
N TYR A 31 -6.41 -1.97 -6.22
CA TYR A 31 -5.47 -1.24 -7.07
C TYR A 31 -4.92 0.04 -6.44
N VAL A 32 -5.63 0.58 -5.46
CA VAL A 32 -5.28 1.86 -4.84
C VAL A 32 -4.95 1.68 -3.36
N ALA A 33 -3.80 2.16 -2.97
CA ALA A 33 -3.40 2.31 -1.58
C ALA A 33 -3.44 3.79 -1.20
N HIS A 34 -3.81 4.08 0.04
CA HIS A 34 -3.73 5.42 0.63
C HIS A 34 -2.50 5.50 1.51
N VAL A 35 -1.52 6.25 1.07
CA VAL A 35 -0.21 6.40 1.74
C VAL A 35 -0.24 7.60 2.66
N GLY A 36 -0.30 7.34 3.96
CA GLY A 36 -0.27 8.34 5.03
C GLY A 36 1.15 8.57 5.54
N PHE A 37 1.50 9.83 5.77
CA PHE A 37 2.77 10.24 6.37
C PHE A 37 2.64 11.60 7.04
N ILE A 38 3.59 11.94 7.89
CA ILE A 38 3.74 13.28 8.46
C ILE A 38 4.96 13.92 7.79
N ASP A 39 4.76 15.07 7.19
CA ASP A 39 5.85 15.85 6.64
C ASP A 39 6.79 16.32 7.76
N PRO A 40 8.08 15.99 7.72
CA PRO A 40 8.99 16.29 8.82
C PRO A 40 9.25 17.79 9.01
N ASP A 41 9.15 18.59 7.94
CA ASP A 41 9.43 20.02 7.99
C ASP A 41 8.25 20.82 8.54
N THR A 42 7.03 20.47 8.10
CA THR A 42 5.81 21.23 8.43
C THR A 42 4.96 20.56 9.51
N GLN A 43 5.27 19.32 9.90
CA GLN A 43 4.48 18.48 10.82
C GLN A 43 3.02 18.29 10.34
N THR A 44 2.76 18.51 9.07
CA THR A 44 1.43 18.36 8.48
C THR A 44 1.21 16.91 8.09
N PRO A 45 0.09 16.28 8.49
CA PRO A 45 -0.29 14.95 8.02
C PRO A 45 -0.82 15.00 6.58
N TYR A 46 -0.38 14.07 5.75
CA TYR A 46 -0.85 13.88 4.38
C TYR A 46 -1.34 12.45 4.19
N VAL A 47 -2.32 12.27 3.30
CA VAL A 47 -2.73 10.98 2.78
C VAL A 47 -2.84 11.09 1.27
N ILE A 48 -2.05 10.32 0.53
CA ILE A 48 -1.99 10.37 -0.93
C ILE A 48 -2.41 9.01 -1.50
N PRO A 49 -3.42 8.96 -2.40
CA PRO A 49 -3.75 7.73 -3.10
C PRO A 49 -2.68 7.41 -4.15
N MET A 50 -2.26 6.15 -4.20
CA MET A 50 -1.26 5.64 -5.15
C MET A 50 -1.66 4.27 -5.68
N GLY A 51 -1.33 3.98 -6.93
CA GLY A 51 -1.31 2.62 -7.44
C GLY A 51 -0.22 1.81 -6.74
N PHE A 52 -0.50 0.55 -6.45
CA PHE A 52 0.44 -0.36 -5.80
C PHE A 52 0.34 -1.79 -6.36
N ALA A 53 1.35 -2.58 -6.09
CA ALA A 53 1.30 -4.03 -6.26
C ALA A 53 1.84 -4.73 -5.03
N ARG A 54 1.33 -5.93 -4.72
CA ARG A 54 1.96 -6.83 -3.76
C ARG A 54 2.97 -7.73 -4.51
N ASP A 55 4.08 -7.96 -3.88
CA ASP A 55 5.10 -8.91 -4.31
C ASP A 55 5.58 -9.71 -3.08
N ASN A 56 5.10 -10.95 -2.94
CA ASN A 56 5.36 -11.79 -1.77
C ASN A 56 5.01 -11.10 -0.44
N SER A 57 5.99 -10.82 0.41
CA SER A 57 5.84 -10.21 1.74
C SER A 57 6.06 -8.68 1.74
N ARG A 58 5.87 -8.02 0.61
CA ARG A 58 6.04 -6.57 0.47
C ARG A 58 4.98 -5.98 -0.46
N ILE A 59 4.72 -4.68 -0.33
CA ILE A 59 4.03 -3.90 -1.34
C ILE A 59 5.02 -3.00 -2.07
N LEU A 60 4.73 -2.74 -3.34
CA LEU A 60 5.53 -1.92 -4.23
C LEU A 60 4.77 -0.64 -4.54
N LEU A 61 5.44 0.49 -4.38
CA LEU A 61 4.94 1.83 -4.68
C LEU A 61 5.84 2.46 -5.76
N HIS A 62 5.26 3.27 -6.63
CA HIS A 62 6.06 4.00 -7.63
C HIS A 62 5.58 5.43 -7.79
N GLY A 63 6.50 6.29 -8.18
CA GLY A 63 6.20 7.69 -8.46
C GLY A 63 7.36 8.43 -9.13
N SER A 64 7.12 9.68 -9.46
CA SER A 64 8.13 10.55 -10.04
C SER A 64 9.18 10.97 -9.01
N THR A 65 10.43 11.15 -9.45
CA THR A 65 11.49 11.77 -8.64
C THR A 65 11.15 13.19 -8.19
N GLY A 66 10.25 13.89 -8.88
CA GLY A 66 9.73 15.21 -8.47
C GLY A 66 8.58 15.13 -7.45
N SER A 67 8.09 13.94 -7.10
CA SER A 67 7.04 13.79 -6.08
C SER A 67 7.59 14.03 -4.68
N ARG A 68 6.97 14.94 -3.92
CA ARG A 68 7.32 15.18 -2.52
C ARG A 68 7.28 13.91 -1.68
N LEU A 69 6.22 13.10 -1.83
CA LEU A 69 6.12 11.82 -1.13
C LEU A 69 7.30 10.91 -1.46
N MET A 70 7.65 10.74 -2.75
CA MET A 70 8.75 9.85 -3.12
C MET A 70 10.11 10.35 -2.63
N MET A 71 10.31 11.67 -2.56
CA MET A 71 11.50 12.26 -1.95
C MET A 71 11.56 12.00 -0.44
N LEU A 72 10.44 12.12 0.26
CA LEU A 72 10.37 11.83 1.70
C LEU A 72 10.53 10.33 1.99
N ILE A 73 9.99 9.45 1.14
CA ILE A 73 10.25 8.01 1.22
C ILE A 73 11.75 7.73 1.09
N ALA A 74 12.44 8.36 0.15
CA ALA A 74 13.89 8.22 -0.01
C ALA A 74 14.68 8.73 1.21
N GLN A 75 14.12 9.65 1.99
CA GLN A 75 14.68 10.14 3.25
C GLN A 75 14.31 9.25 4.45
N GLY A 76 13.50 8.21 4.26
CA GLY A 76 13.14 7.25 5.30
C GLY A 76 12.02 7.72 6.23
N VAL A 77 11.05 8.49 5.71
CA VAL A 77 9.86 8.86 6.48
C VAL A 77 9.04 7.62 6.85
N GLU A 78 8.44 7.63 8.04
CA GLU A 78 7.50 6.58 8.46
C GLU A 78 6.19 6.71 7.69
N LEU A 79 5.71 5.57 7.20
CA LEU A 79 4.47 5.46 6.44
C LEU A 79 3.41 4.69 7.21
N CYS A 80 2.16 5.06 6.96
CA CYS A 80 0.98 4.26 7.24
C CYS A 80 0.23 4.08 5.93
N VAL A 81 0.26 2.89 5.36
CA VAL A 81 -0.42 2.58 4.09
C VAL A 81 -1.69 1.82 4.37
N SER A 82 -2.82 2.34 3.88
CA SER A 82 -4.14 1.70 4.02
C SER A 82 -4.67 1.26 2.67
N VAL A 83 -5.16 0.01 2.62
CA VAL A 83 -5.90 -0.56 1.50
C VAL A 83 -7.26 -0.99 2.03
N THR A 84 -8.34 -0.59 1.35
CA THR A 84 -9.71 -0.88 1.80
C THR A 84 -10.55 -1.37 0.63
N LYS A 85 -11.32 -2.43 0.87
CA LYS A 85 -12.31 -2.99 -0.04
C LYS A 85 -13.70 -2.85 0.58
N LEU A 86 -14.58 -2.16 -0.12
CA LEU A 86 -15.99 -2.09 0.25
C LEU A 86 -16.73 -3.31 -0.32
N ASN A 87 -17.26 -4.16 0.57
CA ASN A 87 -17.97 -5.38 0.16
C ASN A 87 -19.47 -5.14 -0.02
N ALA A 88 -20.11 -4.38 0.88
CA ALA A 88 -21.53 -4.10 0.82
C ALA A 88 -21.93 -2.86 1.63
N ILE A 89 -23.03 -2.25 1.23
CA ILE A 89 -23.76 -1.27 2.04
C ILE A 89 -24.88 -2.01 2.77
N VAL A 90 -24.96 -1.85 4.08
CA VAL A 90 -25.99 -2.44 4.93
C VAL A 90 -27.07 -1.41 5.18
N VAL A 91 -28.27 -1.67 4.65
CA VAL A 91 -29.44 -0.82 4.87
C VAL A 91 -30.35 -1.48 5.91
N ALA A 92 -30.64 -0.77 6.98
CA ALA A 92 -31.52 -1.21 8.04
C ALA A 92 -32.74 -0.27 8.17
N ARG A 93 -33.77 -0.71 8.94
CA ARG A 93 -34.95 0.11 9.23
C ARG A 93 -34.61 1.35 10.07
N SER A 94 -33.53 1.32 10.80
CA SER A 94 -32.99 2.41 11.60
C SER A 94 -31.73 2.95 10.99
N ALA A 95 -31.56 4.26 10.88
CA ALA A 95 -30.34 4.90 10.44
C ALA A 95 -29.12 4.48 11.30
N PHE A 96 -29.32 4.27 12.59
CA PHE A 96 -28.28 3.83 13.53
C PHE A 96 -27.71 2.45 13.18
N ASN A 97 -28.54 1.54 12.65
CA ASN A 97 -28.14 0.19 12.28
C ASN A 97 -27.69 0.07 10.81
N SER A 98 -27.84 1.13 10.02
CA SER A 98 -27.30 1.18 8.66
C SER A 98 -25.77 1.34 8.72
N SER A 99 -25.04 0.59 7.88
CA SER A 99 -23.60 0.48 7.96
C SER A 99 -23.00 0.05 6.63
N MET A 100 -21.73 -0.35 6.64
CA MET A 100 -21.04 -0.98 5.51
C MET A 100 -20.23 -2.19 5.98
N ASN A 101 -20.14 -3.19 5.13
CA ASN A 101 -19.20 -4.30 5.27
C ASN A 101 -17.98 -4.01 4.42
N TYR A 102 -16.81 -4.01 5.03
CA TYR A 102 -15.56 -3.74 4.36
C TYR A 102 -14.43 -4.55 4.97
N GLU A 103 -13.42 -4.75 4.18
CA GLU A 103 -12.13 -5.30 4.60
C GLU A 103 -11.08 -4.20 4.49
N SER A 104 -10.11 -4.21 5.38
CA SER A 104 -9.02 -3.24 5.33
C SER A 104 -7.71 -3.84 5.83
N VAL A 105 -6.60 -3.39 5.23
CA VAL A 105 -5.24 -3.68 5.67
C VAL A 105 -4.53 -2.35 5.90
N MET A 106 -3.84 -2.25 7.03
CA MET A 106 -2.92 -1.14 7.33
C MET A 106 -1.51 -1.69 7.48
N ILE A 107 -0.55 -1.08 6.80
CA ILE A 107 0.85 -1.48 6.76
C ILE A 107 1.67 -0.31 7.28
N PHE A 108 2.61 -0.59 8.19
CA PHE A 108 3.41 0.45 8.86
C PHE A 108 4.89 0.22 8.64
N GLY A 109 5.64 1.28 8.48
CA GLY A 109 7.09 1.22 8.43
C GLY A 109 7.72 2.23 7.47
N LYS A 110 9.00 2.03 7.23
CA LYS A 110 9.78 2.80 6.25
C LYS A 110 9.92 1.98 4.98
N ALA A 111 9.64 2.61 3.86
CA ALA A 111 9.87 1.97 2.57
C ALA A 111 11.34 2.10 2.16
N LEU A 112 11.84 1.10 1.45
CA LEU A 112 13.19 1.04 0.89
C LEU A 112 13.13 1.32 -0.62
N ILE A 113 14.06 2.11 -1.11
CA ILE A 113 14.18 2.40 -2.54
C ILE A 113 14.80 1.20 -3.26
N LEU A 114 14.16 0.81 -4.35
CA LEU A 114 14.67 -0.25 -5.23
C LEU A 114 15.47 0.34 -6.39
N GLU A 115 16.61 -0.30 -6.70
CA GLU A 115 17.50 0.13 -7.76
C GLU A 115 17.86 -1.03 -8.70
N ASN A 116 18.42 -0.72 -9.84
CA ASN A 116 18.92 -1.67 -10.83
C ASN A 116 17.85 -2.71 -11.26
N ASP A 117 18.21 -3.97 -11.29
CA ASP A 117 17.36 -5.08 -11.74
C ASP A 117 16.12 -5.24 -10.87
N GLU A 118 16.21 -5.00 -9.56
CA GLU A 118 15.05 -5.06 -8.66
C GLU A 118 14.01 -3.99 -8.98
N LYS A 119 14.45 -2.81 -9.37
CA LYS A 119 13.56 -1.72 -9.82
C LYS A 119 12.80 -2.12 -11.08
N GLU A 120 13.45 -2.76 -12.03
CA GLU A 120 12.81 -3.23 -13.28
C GLU A 120 11.79 -4.34 -12.99
N LEU A 121 12.16 -5.34 -12.18
CA LEU A 121 11.25 -6.40 -11.74
C LEU A 121 10.03 -5.85 -10.98
N ALA A 122 10.24 -4.89 -10.10
CA ALA A 122 9.16 -4.26 -9.36
C ALA A 122 8.19 -3.48 -10.29
N LEU A 123 8.73 -2.78 -11.29
CA LEU A 123 7.91 -2.12 -12.30
C LEU A 123 7.11 -3.11 -13.12
N GLU A 124 7.70 -4.24 -13.50
CA GLU A 124 6.99 -5.34 -14.16
C GLU A 124 5.82 -5.83 -13.31
N ARG A 125 6.02 -6.02 -12.00
CA ARG A 125 4.97 -6.46 -11.08
C ARG A 125 3.83 -5.46 -11.00
N ILE A 126 4.14 -4.17 -10.86
CA ILE A 126 3.13 -3.10 -10.82
C ILE A 126 2.36 -3.04 -12.14
N THR A 127 3.06 -3.08 -13.27
CA THR A 127 2.46 -3.02 -14.61
C THR A 127 1.58 -4.23 -14.87
N SER A 128 2.05 -5.42 -14.53
CA SER A 128 1.32 -6.68 -14.74
C SER A 128 0.08 -6.81 -13.87
N LYS A 129 0.07 -6.19 -12.68
CA LYS A 129 -1.12 -6.08 -11.85
C LYS A 129 -2.15 -5.16 -12.50
N LEU A 130 -1.73 -3.99 -12.97
CA LEU A 130 -2.63 -3.00 -13.59
C LEU A 130 -3.21 -3.50 -14.92
N VAL A 131 -2.36 -4.07 -15.77
CA VAL A 131 -2.73 -4.57 -17.09
C VAL A 131 -2.02 -5.91 -17.33
N PRO A 132 -2.67 -7.03 -17.01
CA PRO A 132 -2.10 -8.35 -17.22
C PRO A 132 -1.63 -8.58 -18.65
N GLY A 133 -0.38 -9.01 -18.79
CA GLY A 133 0.25 -9.30 -20.09
C GLY A 133 0.85 -8.09 -20.83
N LEU A 134 0.59 -6.86 -20.39
CA LEU A 134 1.13 -5.66 -21.05
C LEU A 134 2.65 -5.66 -21.14
N TRP A 135 3.34 -6.14 -20.11
CA TRP A 135 4.80 -6.12 -20.05
C TRP A 135 5.48 -6.80 -21.24
N LYS A 136 4.85 -7.85 -21.81
CA LYS A 136 5.37 -8.58 -22.99
C LYS A 136 5.36 -7.75 -24.27
N TYR A 137 4.50 -6.74 -24.34
CA TYR A 137 4.30 -5.91 -25.53
C TYR A 137 4.80 -4.47 -25.33
N ALA A 138 5.00 -4.06 -24.07
CA ALA A 138 5.53 -2.75 -23.76
C ALA A 138 7.02 -2.67 -24.14
N ARG A 139 7.42 -1.54 -24.71
CA ARG A 139 8.84 -1.30 -24.88
C ARG A 139 9.52 -1.12 -23.51
N PRO A 140 10.79 -1.47 -23.37
CA PRO A 140 11.57 -1.17 -22.17
C PRO A 140 11.58 0.34 -21.86
N MET A 141 11.70 0.67 -20.57
CA MET A 141 11.93 2.06 -20.18
C MET A 141 13.24 2.58 -20.79
N THR A 142 13.21 3.81 -21.24
CA THR A 142 14.43 4.55 -21.57
C THR A 142 15.19 4.88 -20.30
N LYS A 143 16.50 5.16 -20.41
CA LYS A 143 17.33 5.63 -19.29
C LYS A 143 16.73 6.87 -18.61
N LYS A 144 16.15 7.80 -19.39
CA LYS A 144 15.52 9.01 -18.88
C LYS A 144 14.26 8.70 -18.07
N GLU A 145 13.39 7.78 -18.54
CA GLU A 145 12.20 7.35 -17.83
C GLU A 145 12.57 6.62 -16.53
N SER A 146 13.55 5.74 -16.59
CA SER A 146 14.05 5.06 -15.40
C SER A 146 14.61 6.05 -14.38
N ALA A 147 15.43 7.01 -14.79
CA ALA A 147 15.98 8.04 -13.91
C ALA A 147 14.92 8.97 -13.31
N ALA A 148 13.79 9.18 -13.99
CA ALA A 148 12.67 10.01 -13.52
C ALA A 148 11.68 9.28 -12.61
N THR A 149 11.87 7.96 -12.40
CA THR A 149 10.96 7.12 -11.62
C THR A 149 11.64 6.61 -10.36
N ILE A 150 10.99 6.73 -9.22
CA ILE A 150 11.35 6.05 -7.96
C ILE A 150 10.41 4.88 -7.77
N ILE A 151 10.95 3.73 -7.39
CA ILE A 151 10.18 2.58 -6.92
C ILE A 151 10.64 2.24 -5.52
N ALA A 152 9.69 2.01 -4.63
CA ALA A 152 9.96 1.68 -3.25
C ALA A 152 9.18 0.45 -2.82
N GLU A 153 9.75 -0.33 -1.91
CA GLU A 153 9.09 -1.45 -1.26
C GLU A 153 8.78 -1.14 0.21
N LEU A 154 7.65 -1.62 0.70
CA LEU A 154 7.29 -1.61 2.12
C LEU A 154 6.96 -3.03 2.57
N SER A 155 7.69 -3.49 3.59
CA SER A 155 7.51 -4.83 4.17
C SER A 155 6.12 -5.01 4.80
N LEU A 156 5.56 -6.22 4.70
CA LEU A 156 4.33 -6.64 5.39
C LEU A 156 4.57 -7.17 6.82
N GLU A 157 5.77 -7.03 7.38
CA GLU A 157 6.05 -7.47 8.75
C GLU A 157 5.19 -6.78 9.81
N LYS A 158 4.87 -5.49 9.58
CA LYS A 158 4.03 -4.68 10.49
C LYS A 158 2.69 -4.40 9.83
N VAL A 159 1.81 -5.37 9.87
CA VAL A 159 0.49 -5.31 9.24
C VAL A 159 -0.62 -5.49 10.26
N SER A 160 -1.72 -4.80 10.06
CA SER A 160 -2.98 -4.96 10.78
C SER A 160 -4.12 -5.07 9.78
N ALA A 161 -4.95 -6.10 9.90
CA ALA A 161 -6.04 -6.34 8.97
C ALA A 161 -7.36 -6.58 9.71
N LYS A 162 -8.46 -6.13 9.08
CA LYS A 162 -9.81 -6.23 9.61
C LYS A 162 -10.81 -6.57 8.50
N SER A 163 -11.78 -7.44 8.84
CA SER A 163 -12.92 -7.77 8.00
C SER A 163 -14.26 -7.55 8.73
#